data_6ef5477cdc7ba5d88d089d42cf7c288c
#
_entry.id   6ef5477cdc7ba5d88d089d42cf7c288c
#
_cell.length_a   1.000
_cell.length_b   1.000
_cell.length_c   1.000
_cell.angle_alpha   90.00
_cell.angle_beta   90.00
_cell.angle_gamma   90.00
#
_symmetry.space_group_name_H-M   'P 1'
#
loop_
_entity.id
_entity.type
_entity.pdbx_description
1 polymer ?
#
loop_
_entity_poly.entity_id
_entity_poly.type
_entity_poly.pdbx_seq_one_letter_code
_entity_poly.pdbx_strand_id
1 'polypeptide(L)'
;MTKKLKPLRHRKPVKTTTVREMTKAIMEDTGFREDDIQLVLKSMINFIKNSMLNKLAVSLPKLGIFYPLIKPSRIVMSMNGGVGTPTKMKMADRWQMKFKTSEAVDKLLESKAPTQEEIDDLYIN
;
A
#
# COMPACT_ATOMS: atom_id res chain seq x y z
N MET A 1 15.76 -28.62 -0.44
CA MET A 1 15.89 -27.63 0.63
C MET A 1 14.69 -26.71 0.65
N THR A 2 14.18 -26.42 1.83
CA THR A 2 13.07 -25.48 1.99
C THR A 2 13.60 -24.05 1.93
N LYS A 3 13.10 -23.26 1.01
CA LYS A 3 13.47 -21.84 0.94
C LYS A 3 12.68 -21.04 1.97
N LYS A 4 13.33 -20.11 2.62
CA LYS A 4 12.68 -19.19 3.56
C LYS A 4 12.44 -17.84 2.88
N LEU A 5 11.30 -17.23 3.19
CA LEU A 5 11.00 -15.89 2.70
C LEU A 5 12.01 -14.90 3.24
N LYS A 6 12.57 -14.05 2.37
CA LYS A 6 13.53 -13.03 2.80
C LYS A 6 12.87 -12.02 3.74
N PRO A 7 13.59 -11.52 4.75
CA PRO A 7 13.10 -10.39 5.54
C PRO A 7 12.79 -9.20 4.64
N LEU A 8 11.80 -8.39 5.01
CA LEU A 8 11.38 -7.23 4.22
C LEU A 8 12.55 -6.31 3.84
N ARG A 9 13.46 -6.07 4.78
CA ARG A 9 14.64 -5.22 4.56
C ARG A 9 15.61 -5.75 3.49
N HIS A 10 15.53 -7.05 3.17
CA HIS A 10 16.41 -7.70 2.20
C HIS A 10 15.71 -8.00 0.87
N ARG A 11 14.42 -7.67 0.75
CA ARG A 11 13.70 -7.84 -0.50
C ARG A 11 14.04 -6.68 -1.43
N LYS A 12 14.08 -6.98 -2.73
CA LYS A 12 14.23 -5.92 -3.73
C LYS A 12 13.04 -4.97 -3.65
N PRO A 13 13.26 -3.65 -3.62
CA PRO A 13 12.15 -2.71 -3.67
C PRO A 13 11.41 -2.83 -5.00
N VAL A 14 10.10 -2.78 -4.95
CA VAL A 14 9.27 -2.75 -6.15
C VAL A 14 9.39 -1.35 -6.77
N LYS A 15 9.53 -1.30 -8.10
CA LYS A 15 9.58 -0.03 -8.80
C LYS A 15 8.25 0.71 -8.62
N THR A 16 8.33 1.96 -8.20
CA THR A 16 7.14 2.78 -7.97
C THR A 16 6.93 3.71 -9.17
N THR A 17 5.72 3.66 -9.74
CA THR A 17 5.31 4.59 -10.78
C THR A 17 4.87 5.90 -10.14
N THR A 18 5.38 7.01 -10.64
CA THR A 18 5.06 8.33 -10.10
C THR A 18 3.74 8.85 -10.66
N VAL A 19 3.17 9.86 -9.99
CA VAL A 19 1.98 10.56 -10.49
C VAL A 19 2.23 11.17 -11.86
N ARG A 20 3.45 11.63 -12.11
CA ARG A 20 3.83 12.20 -13.40
C ARG A 20 3.72 11.17 -14.53
N GLU A 21 4.23 9.97 -14.31
CA GLU A 21 4.14 8.87 -15.27
C GLU A 21 2.68 8.44 -15.49
N MET A 22 1.92 8.36 -14.41
CA MET A 22 0.50 8.04 -14.47
C MET A 22 -0.27 9.10 -15.26
N THR A 23 0.02 10.38 -15.03
CA THR A 23 -0.63 11.48 -15.75
C THR A 23 -0.37 11.39 -17.25
N LYS A 24 0.87 11.09 -17.64
CA LYS A 24 1.22 10.92 -19.06
C LYS A 24 0.44 9.78 -19.70
N ALA A 25 0.34 8.65 -19.00
CA ALA A 25 -0.41 7.50 -19.50
C ALA A 25 -1.90 7.82 -19.68
N ILE A 26 -2.49 8.55 -18.73
CA ILE A 26 -3.87 8.96 -18.79
C ILE A 26 -4.10 9.95 -19.95
N MET A 27 -3.15 10.86 -20.19
CA MET A 27 -3.20 11.78 -21.33
C MET A 27 -3.28 11.02 -22.66
N GLU A 28 -2.43 10.01 -22.81
CA GLU A 28 -2.41 9.17 -24.01
C GLU A 28 -3.71 8.38 -24.19
N ASP A 29 -4.27 7.90 -23.10
CA ASP A 29 -5.50 7.09 -23.12
C ASP A 29 -6.75 7.93 -23.36
N THR A 30 -6.84 9.13 -22.77
CA THR A 30 -8.06 9.94 -22.76
C THR A 30 -8.01 11.16 -23.67
N GLY A 31 -6.82 11.66 -23.99
CA GLY A 31 -6.66 12.90 -24.73
C GLY A 31 -6.88 14.16 -23.88
N PHE A 32 -7.10 14.03 -22.58
CA PHE A 32 -7.25 15.17 -21.69
C PHE A 32 -5.90 15.87 -21.45
N ARG A 33 -5.98 17.15 -21.10
CA ARG A 33 -4.79 17.96 -20.81
C ARG A 33 -4.20 17.56 -19.46
N GLU A 34 -2.88 17.70 -19.35
CA GLU A 34 -2.14 17.38 -18.12
C GLU A 34 -2.72 18.10 -16.89
N ASP A 35 -2.99 19.40 -17.02
CA ASP A 35 -3.51 20.21 -15.92
C ASP A 35 -4.86 19.70 -15.41
N ASP A 36 -5.75 19.32 -16.34
CA ASP A 36 -7.06 18.81 -15.98
C ASP A 36 -6.95 17.47 -15.27
N ILE A 37 -6.07 16.60 -15.74
CA ILE A 37 -5.85 15.30 -15.13
C ILE A 37 -5.30 15.45 -13.71
N GLN A 38 -4.33 16.33 -13.52
CA GLN A 38 -3.76 16.60 -12.21
C GLN A 38 -4.80 17.13 -11.23
N LEU A 39 -5.69 18.01 -11.68
CA LEU A 39 -6.79 18.52 -10.86
C LEU A 39 -7.73 17.39 -10.43
N VAL A 40 -8.09 16.52 -11.36
CA VAL A 40 -8.99 15.39 -11.07
C VAL A 40 -8.34 14.43 -10.07
N LEU A 41 -7.07 14.08 -10.28
CA LEU A 41 -6.35 13.17 -9.37
C LEU A 41 -6.22 13.77 -7.97
N LYS A 42 -5.89 15.05 -7.89
CA LYS A 42 -5.79 15.76 -6.61
C LYS A 42 -7.13 15.79 -5.88
N SER A 43 -8.21 16.05 -6.62
CA SER A 43 -9.56 16.05 -6.05
C SER A 43 -9.95 14.67 -5.54
N MET A 44 -9.61 13.62 -6.29
CA MET A 44 -9.87 12.24 -5.87
C MET A 44 -9.12 11.88 -4.59
N ILE A 45 -7.85 12.24 -4.51
CA ILE A 45 -7.04 11.98 -3.31
C ILE A 45 -7.62 12.72 -2.11
N ASN A 46 -8.02 13.98 -2.28
CA ASN A 46 -8.64 14.76 -1.20
C ASN A 46 -9.96 14.15 -0.76
N PHE A 47 -10.76 13.66 -1.70
CA PHE A 47 -12.03 12.99 -1.37
C PHE A 47 -11.77 11.74 -0.51
N ILE A 48 -10.78 10.94 -0.88
CA ILE A 48 -10.44 9.74 -0.11
C ILE A 48 -9.97 10.11 1.30
N LYS A 49 -9.10 11.11 1.42
CA LYS A 49 -8.63 11.59 2.72
C LYS A 49 -9.77 12.07 3.61
N ASN A 50 -10.68 12.88 3.06
CA ASN A 50 -11.82 13.39 3.82
C ASN A 50 -12.77 12.27 4.23
N SER A 51 -12.97 11.29 3.38
CA SER A 51 -13.79 10.13 3.71
C SER A 51 -13.19 9.34 4.86
N MET A 52 -11.88 9.17 4.89
CA MET A 52 -11.20 8.50 6.00
C MET A 52 -11.37 9.28 7.31
N LEU A 53 -11.28 10.61 7.25
CA LEU A 53 -11.51 11.46 8.44
C LEU A 53 -12.94 11.32 8.96
N ASN A 54 -13.91 11.12 8.09
CA ASN A 54 -15.32 10.92 8.44
C ASN A 54 -15.68 9.46 8.71
N LYS A 55 -14.67 8.57 8.73
CA LYS A 55 -14.85 7.14 8.99
C LYS A 55 -15.74 6.43 7.97
N LEU A 56 -15.61 6.84 6.70
CA LEU A 56 -16.35 6.27 5.59
C LEU A 56 -15.41 5.51 4.66
N ALA A 57 -15.87 4.34 4.19
CA ALA A 57 -15.12 3.59 3.20
C ALA A 57 -15.36 4.17 1.81
N VAL A 58 -14.35 4.07 0.93
CA VAL A 58 -14.43 4.51 -0.46
C VAL A 58 -14.20 3.31 -1.36
N SER A 59 -15.22 2.96 -2.14
CA SER A 59 -15.14 1.84 -3.08
C SER A 59 -14.78 2.36 -4.47
N LEU A 60 -13.71 1.81 -5.05
CA LEU A 60 -13.35 2.03 -6.44
C LEU A 60 -13.71 0.75 -7.22
N PRO A 61 -14.74 0.82 -8.11
CA PRO A 61 -15.21 -0.38 -8.80
C PRO A 61 -14.08 -1.12 -9.52
N LYS A 62 -14.05 -2.43 -9.37
CA LYS A 62 -13.08 -3.34 -9.99
C LYS A 62 -11.63 -3.15 -9.51
N LEU A 63 -11.38 -2.21 -8.60
CA LEU A 63 -10.06 -2.00 -8.02
C LEU A 63 -10.00 -2.47 -6.58
N GLY A 64 -10.88 -1.95 -5.74
CA GLY A 64 -10.90 -2.30 -4.33
C GLY A 64 -11.58 -1.24 -3.48
N ILE A 65 -11.39 -1.37 -2.17
CA ILE A 65 -12.03 -0.50 -1.19
C ILE A 65 -10.97 0.03 -0.23
N PHE A 66 -10.94 1.36 -0.07
CA PHE A 66 -10.22 2.00 1.01
C PHE A 66 -11.15 2.10 2.20
N TYR A 67 -10.68 1.68 3.38
CA TYR A 67 -11.53 1.72 4.57
C TYR A 67 -10.72 2.08 5.81
N PRO A 68 -11.32 2.82 6.75
CA PRO A 68 -10.69 3.12 8.02
C PRO A 68 -10.92 1.96 8.98
N LEU A 69 -9.91 1.64 9.79
CA LEU A 69 -10.07 0.69 10.87
C LEU A 69 -9.26 1.15 12.07
N ILE A 70 -9.67 0.70 13.24
CA ILE A 70 -8.95 1.00 14.47
C ILE A 70 -7.87 -0.05 14.66
N LYS A 71 -6.64 0.41 14.80
CA LYS A 71 -5.54 -0.44 15.22
C LYS A 71 -5.51 -0.42 16.74
N PRO A 72 -5.77 -1.56 17.39
CA PRO A 72 -5.89 -1.59 18.85
C PRO A 72 -4.57 -1.27 19.55
N SER A 73 -4.67 -0.79 20.77
CA SER A 73 -3.50 -0.54 21.60
C SER A 73 -2.75 -1.84 21.85
N ARG A 74 -1.46 -1.74 21.94
CA ARG A 74 -0.58 -2.88 22.22
C ARG A 74 0.62 -2.42 23.04
N ILE A 75 1.21 -3.36 23.74
CA ILE A 75 2.45 -3.12 24.46
C ILE A 75 3.60 -3.53 23.55
N VAL A 76 4.53 -2.61 23.34
CA VAL A 76 5.73 -2.89 22.54
C VAL A 76 6.97 -2.68 23.41
N MET A 77 8.03 -3.40 23.07
CA MET A 77 9.33 -3.25 23.76
C MET A 77 10.14 -2.21 23.01
N SER A 78 10.62 -1.21 23.74
CA SER A 78 11.44 -0.15 23.17
C SER A 78 12.83 -0.18 23.79
N MET A 79 13.87 -0.08 22.95
CA MET A 79 15.27 0.01 23.38
C MET A 79 15.68 1.48 23.37
N ASN A 80 15.60 2.13 24.53
CA ASN A 80 15.98 3.52 24.66
C ASN A 80 17.49 3.71 24.53
N GLY A 81 17.92 4.41 23.46
CA GLY A 81 19.30 4.79 23.27
C GLY A 81 20.28 3.64 23.06
N GLY A 82 19.82 2.44 22.84
CA GLY A 82 20.66 1.28 22.61
C GLY A 82 21.45 0.81 23.83
N VAL A 83 21.21 1.40 24.99
CA VAL A 83 21.88 1.04 26.24
C VAL A 83 20.84 0.74 27.30
N GLY A 84 20.98 -0.39 27.96
CA GLY A 84 20.13 -0.75 29.08
C GLY A 84 19.00 -1.69 28.73
N THR A 85 18.05 -1.78 29.65
CA THR A 85 16.95 -2.73 29.60
C THR A 85 15.85 -2.24 28.63
N PRO A 86 15.27 -3.14 27.82
CA PRO A 86 14.12 -2.75 26.98
C PRO A 86 12.97 -2.22 27.85
N THR A 87 12.37 -1.11 27.43
CA THR A 87 11.26 -0.50 28.15
C THR A 87 9.94 -0.86 27.46
N LYS A 88 8.94 -1.25 28.25
CA LYS A 88 7.60 -1.50 27.74
C LYS A 88 6.91 -0.17 27.45
N MET A 89 6.38 -0.03 26.24
CA MET A 89 5.61 1.15 25.85
C MET A 89 4.24 0.72 25.38
N LYS A 90 3.20 1.44 25.82
CA LYS A 90 1.84 1.19 25.37
C LYS A 90 1.55 2.08 24.16
N MET A 91 1.25 1.46 23.03
CA MET A 91 0.79 2.17 21.84
C MET A 91 -0.71 2.43 21.98
N ALA A 92 -1.13 3.69 21.84
CA ALA A 92 -2.53 4.05 21.90
C ALA A 92 -3.31 3.48 20.71
N ASP A 93 -4.63 3.33 20.90
CA ASP A 93 -5.52 3.01 19.78
C ASP A 93 -5.44 4.12 18.75
N ARG A 94 -5.45 3.76 17.47
CA ARG A 94 -5.40 4.76 16.41
C ARG A 94 -6.14 4.29 15.18
N TRP A 95 -6.65 5.24 14.42
CA TRP A 95 -7.23 4.97 13.12
C TRP A 95 -6.14 4.75 12.08
N GLN A 96 -6.39 3.82 11.18
CA GLN A 96 -5.50 3.53 10.08
C GLN A 96 -6.31 3.27 8.83
N MET A 97 -5.83 3.78 7.69
CA MET A 97 -6.43 3.47 6.40
C MET A 97 -5.88 2.14 5.90
N LYS A 98 -6.78 1.28 5.45
CA LYS A 98 -6.45 0.00 4.81
C LYS A 98 -7.05 -0.05 3.42
N PHE A 99 -6.47 -0.86 2.59
CA PHE A 99 -6.95 -1.10 1.24
C PHE A 99 -7.15 -2.60 1.03
N LYS A 100 -8.35 -2.97 0.58
CA LYS A 100 -8.67 -4.35 0.23
C LYS A 100 -8.88 -4.44 -1.27
N THR A 101 -8.08 -5.26 -1.94
CA THR A 101 -8.21 -5.45 -3.39
C THR A 101 -9.51 -6.15 -3.74
N SER A 102 -10.04 -5.80 -4.92
CA SER A 102 -11.21 -6.48 -5.45
C SER A 102 -10.82 -7.86 -6.01
N GLU A 103 -11.80 -8.74 -6.10
CA GLU A 103 -11.62 -10.06 -6.72
C GLU A 103 -11.14 -9.94 -8.17
N ALA A 104 -11.58 -8.92 -8.89
CA ALA A 104 -11.17 -8.69 -10.27
C ALA A 104 -9.65 -8.45 -10.39
N VAL A 105 -9.06 -7.68 -9.45
CA VAL A 105 -7.62 -7.45 -9.43
C VAL A 105 -6.87 -8.73 -9.08
N ASP A 106 -7.37 -9.46 -8.09
CA ASP A 106 -6.75 -10.72 -7.68
C ASP A 106 -6.70 -11.72 -8.84
N LYS A 107 -7.78 -11.82 -9.61
CA LYS A 107 -7.84 -12.69 -10.78
C LYS A 107 -6.87 -12.26 -11.89
N LEU A 108 -6.72 -10.94 -12.10
CA LEU A 108 -5.76 -10.41 -13.07
C LEU A 108 -4.33 -10.78 -12.68
N LEU A 109 -3.99 -10.67 -11.41
CA LEU A 109 -2.66 -11.03 -10.92
C LEU A 109 -2.42 -12.52 -10.98
N GLU A 110 -3.43 -13.33 -10.67
CA GLU A 110 -3.35 -14.79 -10.76
C GLU A 110 -3.14 -15.29 -12.20
N SER A 111 -3.63 -14.53 -13.19
CA SER A 111 -3.47 -14.91 -14.60
C SER A 111 -2.01 -14.84 -15.06
N LYS A 112 -1.15 -14.16 -14.33
CA LYS A 112 0.28 -14.06 -14.61
C LYS A 112 1.06 -14.76 -13.50
N ALA A 113 1.39 -16.02 -13.72
CA ALA A 113 2.19 -16.76 -12.76
C ALA A 113 3.57 -16.10 -12.60
N PRO A 114 4.10 -16.03 -11.37
CA PRO A 114 5.43 -15.48 -11.16
C PRO A 114 6.48 -16.36 -11.85
N THR A 115 7.52 -15.73 -12.40
CA THR A 115 8.64 -16.45 -12.98
C THR A 115 9.53 -17.02 -11.88
N GLN A 116 10.33 -18.02 -12.24
CA GLN A 116 11.25 -18.63 -11.26
C GLN A 116 12.22 -17.60 -10.69
N GLU A 117 12.66 -16.65 -11.50
CA GLU A 117 13.53 -15.57 -11.06
C GLU A 117 12.85 -14.67 -10.00
N GLU A 118 11.58 -14.33 -10.23
CA GLU A 118 10.81 -13.54 -9.27
C GLU A 118 10.63 -14.29 -7.95
N ILE A 119 10.37 -15.58 -8.00
CA ILE A 119 10.23 -16.42 -6.81
C ILE A 119 11.56 -16.47 -6.04
N ASP A 120 12.66 -16.69 -6.75
CA ASP A 120 13.99 -16.79 -6.12
C ASP A 120 14.41 -15.48 -5.46
N ASP A 121 14.00 -14.34 -6.00
CA ASP A 121 14.28 -13.04 -5.39
C ASP A 121 13.58 -12.83 -4.05
N LEU A 122 12.48 -13.55 -3.80
CA LEU A 122 11.73 -13.44 -2.55
C LEU A 122 12.22 -14.35 -1.43
N TYR A 123 12.97 -15.40 -1.76
CA TYR A 123 13.38 -16.41 -0.79
C TYR A 123 14.88 -16.42 -0.56
N ILE A 124 15.26 -16.75 0.67
CA ILE A 124 16.65 -16.94 1.06
C ILE A 124 17.04 -18.37 0.74
N ASN A 125 18.13 -18.53 0.02
CA ASN A 125 18.66 -19.86 -0.32
C ASN A 125 19.48 -20.44 0.83
#